data_255eef5673e17e989790784a9372876b
#
_entry.id   255eef5673e17e989790784a9372876b
#
_cell.length_a   1.000
_cell.length_b   1.000
_cell.length_c   1.000
_cell.angle_alpha   90.00
_cell.angle_beta   90.00
_cell.angle_gamma   90.00
#
_symmetry.space_group_name_H-M   'P 1'
#
loop_
_entity.id
_entity.type
_entity.pdbx_description
1 polymer ?
#
loop_
_entity_poly.entity_id
_entity_poly.type
_entity_poly.pdbx_seq_one_letter_code
_entity_poly.pdbx_strand_id
1 'polypeptide(L)' 'MTAQRLVYMANQIAIFFKSQPQDQAVAGTADHIKKFWDPRMRRQILDHIQSTGGEGLSAIALAATRSLGDAAANQGKPAA' A
#
# COMPACT_ATOMS: atom_id res chain seq x y z
N MET A 1 10.58 7.60 9.61
CA MET A 1 10.34 6.16 9.54
C MET A 1 11.03 5.60 8.29
N THR A 2 11.63 4.44 8.38
CA THR A 2 12.35 3.85 7.24
C THR A 2 11.41 3.10 6.31
N ALA A 3 11.80 2.95 5.04
CA ALA A 3 11.04 2.16 4.08
C ALA A 3 10.90 0.71 4.56
N GLN A 4 11.95 0.15 5.15
CA GLN A 4 11.93 -1.21 5.69
C GLN A 4 10.87 -1.38 6.78
N ARG A 5 10.72 -0.38 7.63
CA ARG A 5 9.71 -0.40 8.68
C ARG A 5 8.30 -0.37 8.08
N LEU A 6 8.11 0.46 7.07
CA LEU A 6 6.82 0.54 6.39
C LEU A 6 6.48 -0.76 5.66
N VAL A 7 7.48 -1.40 5.05
CA VAL A 7 7.30 -2.71 4.42
C VAL A 7 6.83 -3.73 5.46
N TYR A 8 7.49 -3.76 6.61
CA TYR A 8 7.10 -4.66 7.70
C TYR A 8 5.65 -4.40 8.13
N MET A 9 5.29 -3.15 8.33
CA MET A 9 3.95 -2.77 8.76
C MET A 9 2.90 -3.15 7.71
N ALA A 10 3.18 -2.89 6.45
CA ALA A 10 2.26 -3.25 5.36
C ALA A 10 2.05 -4.76 5.29
N ASN A 11 3.12 -5.53 5.44
CA ASN A 11 3.04 -6.99 5.44
C ASN A 11 2.22 -7.51 6.62
N GLN A 12 2.34 -6.89 7.79
CA GLN A 12 1.54 -7.29 8.96
C GLN A 12 0.06 -7.03 8.74
N ILE A 13 -0.29 -5.92 8.12
CA ILE A 13 -1.68 -5.63 7.77
C ILE A 13 -2.19 -6.67 6.77
N ALA A 14 -1.38 -6.98 5.76
CA ALA A 14 -1.74 -7.97 4.75
C ALA A 14 -2.00 -9.36 5.37
N ILE A 15 -1.20 -9.74 6.36
CA ILE A 15 -1.39 -11.00 7.08
C ILE A 15 -2.76 -11.04 7.76
N PHE A 16 -3.19 -9.93 8.33
CA PHE A 16 -4.49 -9.84 8.98
C PHE A 16 -5.63 -10.15 8.00
N PHE A 17 -5.50 -9.70 6.75
CA PHE A 17 -6.55 -9.86 5.76
C PHE A 17 -6.40 -11.10 4.87
N LYS A 18 -5.29 -11.82 4.96
CA LYS A 18 -4.95 -12.86 3.98
C LYS A 18 -5.92 -14.04 3.96
N SER A 19 -6.71 -14.24 5.01
CA SER A 19 -7.70 -15.32 5.05
C SER A 19 -8.93 -15.03 4.20
N GLN A 20 -9.10 -13.78 3.76
CA GLN A 20 -10.19 -13.39 2.89
C GLN A 20 -9.83 -13.66 1.43
N PRO A 21 -10.81 -13.70 0.52
CA PRO A 21 -10.51 -13.75 -0.91
C PRO A 21 -9.53 -12.65 -1.30
N GLN A 22 -8.66 -12.92 -2.26
CA GLN A 22 -7.52 -12.05 -2.55
C GLN A 22 -7.93 -10.60 -2.86
N ASP A 23 -8.98 -10.40 -3.64
CA ASP A 23 -9.45 -9.06 -3.96
C ASP A 23 -9.90 -8.30 -2.71
N GLN A 24 -10.56 -9.00 -1.80
CA GLN A 24 -10.99 -8.40 -0.53
C GLN A 24 -9.81 -8.15 0.41
N ALA A 25 -8.85 -9.06 0.41
CA ALA A 25 -7.63 -8.89 1.21
C ALA A 25 -6.84 -7.66 0.75
N VAL A 26 -6.71 -7.47 -0.55
CA VAL A 26 -6.03 -6.30 -1.12
C VAL A 26 -6.80 -5.03 -0.78
N ALA A 27 -8.10 -5.03 -0.99
CA ALA A 27 -8.93 -3.86 -0.71
C ALA A 27 -8.92 -3.49 0.77
N GLY A 28 -9.00 -4.48 1.66
CA GLY A 28 -8.95 -4.27 3.10
C GLY A 28 -7.62 -3.71 3.56
N THR A 29 -6.53 -4.24 3.03
CA THR A 29 -5.19 -3.77 3.35
C THR A 29 -5.00 -2.32 2.89
N ALA A 30 -5.42 -2.02 1.66
CA ALA A 30 -5.33 -0.66 1.12
C ALA A 30 -6.17 0.33 1.94
N ASP A 31 -7.38 -0.06 2.28
CA ASP A 31 -8.28 0.79 3.07
C ASP A 31 -7.68 1.08 4.45
N HIS A 32 -7.11 0.07 5.09
CA HIS A 32 -6.46 0.24 6.40
C HIS A 32 -5.30 1.24 6.31
N ILE A 33 -4.45 1.09 5.31
CA ILE A 33 -3.32 2.00 5.10
C ILE A 33 -3.82 3.42 4.86
N LYS A 34 -4.84 3.58 4.01
CA LYS A 34 -5.42 4.88 3.71
C LYS A 34 -5.95 5.59 4.96
N LYS A 35 -6.57 4.84 5.86
CA LYS A 35 -7.20 5.41 7.06
C LYS A 35 -6.20 5.70 8.17
N PHE A 36 -5.15 4.89 8.30
CA PHE A 36 -4.29 4.96 9.47
C PHE A 36 -2.88 5.48 9.20
N TRP A 37 -2.41 5.42 7.97
CA TRP A 37 -1.11 5.97 7.62
C TRP A 37 -1.26 7.44 7.21
N ASP A 38 -0.32 8.27 7.68
CA ASP A 38 -0.31 9.67 7.26
C ASP A 38 0.24 9.79 5.82
N PRO A 39 0.08 10.98 5.18
CA PRO A 39 0.53 11.16 3.79
C PRO A 39 2.01 10.90 3.57
N ARG A 40 2.87 11.18 4.56
CA ARG A 40 4.31 10.93 4.44
C ARG A 40 4.62 9.45 4.34
N MET A 41 3.96 8.65 5.19
CA MET A 41 4.13 7.20 5.19
C MET A 41 3.69 6.62 3.85
N ARG A 42 2.54 7.04 3.35
CA ARG A 42 2.03 6.57 2.06
C ARG A 42 2.98 6.95 0.92
N ARG A 43 3.46 8.17 0.91
CA ARG A 43 4.42 8.62 -0.10
C ARG A 43 5.71 7.81 -0.03
N GLN A 44 6.21 7.55 1.15
CA GLN A 44 7.47 6.83 1.32
C GLN A 44 7.36 5.39 0.82
N ILE A 45 6.25 4.70 1.07
CA ILE A 45 6.08 3.33 0.56
C ILE A 45 5.92 3.34 -0.97
N LEU A 46 5.26 4.35 -1.53
CA LEU A 46 5.16 4.49 -2.99
C LEU A 46 6.52 4.75 -3.63
N ASP A 47 7.35 5.57 -3.00
CA ASP A 47 8.72 5.80 -3.47
C ASP A 47 9.53 4.51 -3.43
N HIS A 48 9.36 3.70 -2.41
CA HIS A 48 10.02 2.41 -2.29
C HIS A 48 9.61 1.48 -3.44
N ILE A 49 8.33 1.46 -3.78
CA ILE A 49 7.83 0.67 -4.90
C ILE A 49 8.45 1.15 -6.22
N GLN A 50 8.51 2.45 -6.41
CA GLN A 50 9.10 3.04 -7.62
C GLN A 50 10.58 2.70 -7.76
N SER A 51 11.33 2.77 -6.67
CA SER A 51 12.78 2.60 -6.73
C SER A 51 13.22 1.14 -6.69
N THR A 52 12.46 0.25 -6.06
CA THR A 52 12.86 -1.16 -5.86
C THR A 52 11.87 -2.17 -6.45
N GLY A 53 10.73 -1.73 -6.96
CA GLY A 53 9.66 -2.64 -7.37
C GLY A 53 8.86 -3.19 -6.21
N GLY A 54 9.05 -2.64 -5.00
CA GLY A 54 8.36 -3.11 -3.81
C GLY A 54 9.08 -4.22 -3.06
N GLU A 55 10.42 -4.17 -3.07
CA GLU A 55 11.23 -5.19 -2.42
C GLU A 55 10.77 -5.45 -0.98
N GLY A 56 10.56 -6.72 -0.66
CA GLY A 56 10.15 -7.15 0.67
C GLY A 56 8.65 -7.19 0.90
N LEU A 57 7.85 -6.55 0.04
CA LEU A 57 6.39 -6.56 0.19
C LEU A 57 5.82 -7.89 -0.29
N SER A 58 4.87 -8.44 0.50
CA SER A 58 4.12 -9.62 0.08
C SER A 58 3.21 -9.26 -1.10
N ALA A 59 2.69 -10.28 -1.80
CA ALA A 59 1.83 -10.04 -2.96
C ALA A 59 0.62 -9.17 -2.61
N ILE A 60 -0.05 -9.45 -1.50
CA ILE A 60 -1.20 -8.65 -1.05
C ILE A 60 -0.77 -7.23 -0.69
N ALA A 61 0.31 -7.09 0.08
CA ALA A 61 0.81 -5.78 0.49
C ALA A 61 1.24 -4.94 -0.71
N LEU A 62 1.91 -5.57 -1.68
CA LEU A 62 2.34 -4.88 -2.89
C LEU A 62 1.14 -4.39 -3.72
N ALA A 63 0.16 -5.25 -3.94
CA ALA A 63 -1.04 -4.88 -4.69
C ALA A 63 -1.80 -3.76 -3.98
N ALA A 64 -1.92 -3.85 -2.65
CA ALA A 64 -2.61 -2.83 -1.87
C ALA A 64 -1.91 -1.47 -1.93
N THR A 65 -0.58 -1.47 -1.76
CA THR A 65 0.18 -0.21 -1.78
C THR A 65 0.24 0.39 -3.18
N ARG A 66 0.30 -0.43 -4.22
CA ARG A 66 0.20 0.06 -5.60
C ARG A 66 -1.13 0.76 -5.86
N SER A 67 -2.22 0.22 -5.33
CA SER A 67 -3.54 0.83 -5.52
C SER A 67 -3.63 2.22 -4.89
N LEU A 68 -2.85 2.47 -3.83
CA LEU A 68 -2.77 3.81 -3.24
C LEU A 68 -2.16 4.81 -4.21
N GLY A 69 -1.16 4.40 -4.96
CA GLY A 69 -0.53 5.22 -5.99
C GLY A 69 -1.50 5.55 -7.10
N ASP A 70 -2.25 4.56 -7.56
CA ASP A 70 -3.26 4.74 -8.60
C ASP A 70 -4.36 5.68 -8.13
N ALA A 71 -4.83 5.52 -6.91
CA ALA A 71 -5.84 6.40 -6.34
C ALA A 71 -5.32 7.83 -6.21
N ALA A 72 -4.08 8.01 -5.77
CA ALA A 72 -3.46 9.33 -5.65
C ALA A 72 -3.31 9.99 -7.03
N ALA A 73 -2.90 9.21 -8.04
CA ALA A 73 -2.77 9.72 -9.41
C ALA A 73 -4.13 10.15 -9.95
N ASN A 74 -5.17 9.38 -9.70
CA ASN A 74 -6.52 9.73 -10.14
C ASN A 74 -7.05 10.96 -9.44
N GLN A 75 -6.76 11.12 -8.17
CA GLN A 75 -7.17 12.30 -7.41
C GLN A 75 -6.39 13.56 -7.82
N GLY A 76 -5.14 13.38 -8.24
CA GLY A 76 -4.30 14.48 -8.68
C GLY A 76 -4.63 14.98 -10.07
N LYS A 77 -5.44 14.24 -10.84
CA LYS A 77 -5.85 14.67 -12.18
C LYS A 77 -7.22 15.33 -12.11
N PRO A 78 -7.36 16.51 -12.71
CA PRO A 78 -8.71 17.06 -12.87
C PRO A 78 -9.53 16.04 -13.64
N ALA A 79 -10.76 15.87 -13.23
CA ALA A 79 -11.68 14.99 -13.94
C ALA A 79 -11.80 15.53 -15.37
N ALA A 80 -11.14 14.84 -16.25
CA ALA A 80 -11.20 15.22 -17.66
C ALA A 80 -12.51 14.71 -18.23
#